data_15cc4b06a26337360617f4a344785fa5
#
_entry.id   15cc4b06a26337360617f4a344785fa5
#
_cell.length_a   1.000
_cell.length_b   1.000
_cell.length_c   1.000
_cell.angle_alpha   90.00
_cell.angle_beta   90.00
_cell.angle_gamma   90.00
#
_symmetry.space_group_name_H-M   'P 1'
#
loop_
_entity.id
_entity.type
_entity.pdbx_description
1 polymer ?
#
loop_
_entity_poly.entity_id
_entity_poly.type
_entity_poly.pdbx_seq_one_letter_code
_entity_poly.pdbx_strand_id
1 'polypeptide(L)'
;GGIDIEVSAAAAQEENQMMGSNLKEGMNHLNGELALYYARIRHIDSDFGRTARQQQVLQAIMDRCKGKNPAELSALAYDFLPHVTTNLTNSDLLYLISLAPQILDGYEIETAHIPADNAFQDLTLPSGAMVLDPDLEENCRILREFLHYETDSAGSAEE
;
A
#
# COMPACT_ATOMS: atom_id res chain seq x y z
N GLY A 1 -16.83 10.18 -7.83
CA GLY A 1 -15.85 9.40 -7.08
C GLY A 1 -14.97 8.59 -8.03
N GLY A 2 -13.98 7.94 -7.48
CA GLY A 2 -13.05 7.11 -8.25
C GLY A 2 -11.62 7.65 -8.16
N ILE A 3 -10.68 6.89 -8.72
CA ILE A 3 -9.24 7.17 -8.71
C ILE A 3 -8.66 6.92 -10.09
N ASP A 4 -7.58 7.62 -10.41
CA ASP A 4 -6.86 7.45 -11.68
C ASP A 4 -5.64 6.56 -11.44
N ILE A 5 -5.55 5.45 -12.18
CA ILE A 5 -4.48 4.44 -12.03
C ILE A 5 -3.92 4.08 -13.40
N GLU A 6 -2.61 3.94 -13.47
CA GLU A 6 -1.94 3.36 -14.61
C GLU A 6 -2.07 1.83 -14.55
N VAL A 7 -2.83 1.28 -15.49
CA VAL A 7 -3.16 -0.15 -15.55
C VAL A 7 -2.32 -0.83 -16.62
N SER A 8 -1.71 -1.97 -16.28
CA SER A 8 -0.96 -2.77 -17.25
C SER A 8 -1.92 -3.48 -18.23
N ALA A 9 -1.42 -3.86 -19.42
CA ALA A 9 -2.20 -4.59 -20.41
C ALA A 9 -2.81 -5.88 -19.84
N ALA A 10 -2.06 -6.64 -19.04
CA ALA A 10 -2.53 -7.86 -18.39
C ALA A 10 -3.66 -7.60 -17.38
N ALA A 11 -3.51 -6.58 -16.55
CA ALA A 11 -4.54 -6.21 -15.57
C ALA A 11 -5.80 -5.67 -16.25
N ALA A 12 -5.68 -4.87 -17.31
CA ALA A 12 -6.80 -4.39 -18.08
C ALA A 12 -7.58 -5.56 -18.74
N GLN A 13 -6.86 -6.53 -19.30
CA GLN A 13 -7.49 -7.72 -19.90
C GLN A 13 -8.27 -8.53 -18.86
N GLU A 14 -7.65 -8.81 -17.72
CA GLU A 14 -8.29 -9.57 -16.63
C GLU A 14 -9.55 -8.87 -16.11
N GLU A 15 -9.45 -7.56 -15.87
CA GLU A 15 -10.56 -6.78 -15.34
C GLU A 15 -11.71 -6.64 -16.33
N ASN A 16 -11.41 -6.46 -17.63
CA ASN A 16 -12.41 -6.44 -18.69
C ASN A 16 -13.15 -7.77 -18.81
N GLN A 17 -12.42 -8.88 -18.67
CA GLN A 17 -13.00 -10.22 -18.75
C GLN A 17 -13.90 -10.52 -17.55
N MET A 18 -13.50 -10.15 -16.36
CA MET A 18 -14.18 -10.50 -15.11
C MET A 18 -15.26 -9.51 -14.72
N MET A 19 -15.05 -8.22 -14.96
CA MET A 19 -15.95 -7.15 -14.55
C MET A 19 -16.77 -6.56 -15.70
N GLY A 20 -16.50 -6.99 -16.95
CA GLY A 20 -17.16 -6.43 -18.12
C GLY A 20 -16.81 -4.96 -18.36
N SER A 21 -15.67 -4.51 -17.85
CA SER A 21 -15.17 -3.15 -18.04
C SER A 21 -14.58 -2.96 -19.45
N ASN A 22 -14.10 -1.78 -19.78
CA ASN A 22 -13.43 -1.46 -21.05
C ASN A 22 -12.15 -0.68 -20.79
N LEU A 23 -11.30 -1.20 -19.91
CA LEU A 23 -10.01 -0.61 -19.58
C LEU A 23 -9.00 -0.85 -20.68
N LYS A 24 -8.04 0.04 -20.77
CA LYS A 24 -6.92 -0.06 -21.72
C LYS A 24 -5.61 0.01 -20.92
N GLU A 25 -4.53 -0.45 -21.53
CA GLU A 25 -3.21 -0.18 -20.99
C GLU A 25 -2.98 1.33 -20.88
N GLY A 26 -2.38 1.74 -19.75
CA GLY A 26 -2.14 3.14 -19.40
C GLY A 26 -3.12 3.68 -18.37
N MET A 27 -3.28 5.01 -18.35
CA MET A 27 -4.09 5.70 -17.35
C MET A 27 -5.59 5.44 -17.55
N ASN A 28 -6.26 4.97 -16.50
CA ASN A 28 -7.70 4.71 -16.46
C ASN A 28 -8.32 5.32 -15.21
N HIS A 29 -9.59 5.75 -15.35
CA HIS A 29 -10.39 6.17 -14.21
C HIS A 29 -11.20 5.00 -13.67
N LEU A 30 -10.86 4.52 -12.47
CA LEU A 30 -11.51 3.40 -11.82
C LEU A 30 -12.51 3.90 -10.77
N ASN A 31 -13.75 3.42 -10.83
CA ASN A 31 -14.68 3.60 -9.72
C ASN A 31 -14.29 2.69 -8.54
N GLY A 32 -14.99 2.77 -7.41
CA GLY A 32 -14.65 2.00 -6.22
C GLY A 32 -14.69 0.47 -6.42
N GLU A 33 -15.61 -0.03 -7.24
CA GLU A 33 -15.74 -1.45 -7.54
C GLU A 33 -14.56 -1.95 -8.38
N LEU A 34 -14.21 -1.26 -9.45
CA LEU A 34 -13.07 -1.57 -10.29
C LEU A 34 -11.75 -1.42 -9.53
N ALA A 35 -11.57 -0.36 -8.74
CA ALA A 35 -10.38 -0.17 -7.92
C ALA A 35 -10.20 -1.32 -6.90
N LEU A 36 -11.29 -1.79 -6.28
CA LEU A 36 -11.25 -2.93 -5.38
C LEU A 36 -10.89 -4.22 -6.11
N TYR A 37 -11.46 -4.46 -7.28
CA TYR A 37 -11.14 -5.64 -8.09
C TYR A 37 -9.67 -5.59 -8.53
N TYR A 38 -9.19 -4.46 -9.05
CA TYR A 38 -7.80 -4.24 -9.44
C TYR A 38 -6.81 -4.60 -8.31
N ALA A 39 -7.07 -4.15 -7.09
CA ALA A 39 -6.24 -4.46 -5.92
C ALA A 39 -6.25 -5.95 -5.54
N ARG A 40 -7.21 -6.73 -6.03
CA ARG A 40 -7.43 -8.14 -5.69
C ARG A 40 -7.02 -9.12 -6.79
N ILE A 41 -6.64 -8.67 -7.97
CA ILE A 41 -6.18 -9.52 -9.07
C ILE A 41 -4.98 -10.37 -8.60
N ARG A 42 -5.03 -11.68 -8.84
CA ARG A 42 -3.99 -12.65 -8.40
C ARG A 42 -3.46 -13.54 -9.51
N HIS A 43 -4.10 -13.55 -10.68
CA HIS A 43 -3.83 -14.56 -11.72
C HIS A 43 -2.89 -14.09 -12.81
N ILE A 44 -2.46 -12.83 -12.79
CA ILE A 44 -1.63 -12.25 -13.85
C ILE A 44 -0.14 -12.18 -13.50
N ASP A 45 0.18 -12.29 -12.21
CA ASP A 45 1.54 -12.16 -11.69
C ASP A 45 1.67 -12.78 -10.27
N SER A 46 2.79 -12.50 -9.61
CA SER A 46 3.09 -12.95 -8.25
C SER A 46 2.26 -12.21 -7.17
N ASP A 47 2.37 -12.68 -5.93
CA ASP A 47 1.80 -12.02 -4.76
C ASP A 47 2.39 -10.61 -4.54
N PHE A 48 3.65 -10.40 -4.92
CA PHE A 48 4.28 -9.08 -4.93
C PHE A 48 3.60 -8.12 -5.92
N GLY A 49 3.23 -8.61 -7.11
CA GLY A 49 2.46 -7.81 -8.08
C GLY A 49 1.10 -7.38 -7.52
N ARG A 50 0.41 -8.25 -6.78
CA ARG A 50 -0.81 -7.87 -6.06
C ARG A 50 -0.55 -6.80 -5.02
N THR A 51 0.51 -6.94 -4.21
CA THR A 51 0.90 -5.96 -3.21
C THR A 51 1.20 -4.60 -3.85
N ALA A 52 1.92 -4.59 -4.97
CA ALA A 52 2.20 -3.38 -5.73
C ALA A 52 0.91 -2.69 -6.21
N ARG A 53 -0.07 -3.45 -6.73
CA ARG A 53 -1.38 -2.88 -7.10
C ARG A 53 -2.14 -2.29 -5.91
N GLN A 54 -2.08 -2.93 -4.74
CA GLN A 54 -2.67 -2.38 -3.52
C GLN A 54 -2.02 -1.05 -3.13
N GLN A 55 -0.70 -0.96 -3.20
CA GLN A 55 0.04 0.27 -2.96
C GLN A 55 -0.33 1.36 -3.98
N GLN A 56 -0.46 1.02 -5.27
CA GLN A 56 -0.93 1.96 -6.30
C GLN A 56 -2.33 2.51 -6.01
N VAL A 57 -3.25 1.67 -5.55
CA VAL A 57 -4.60 2.12 -5.16
C VAL A 57 -4.54 3.08 -3.99
N LEU A 58 -3.75 2.76 -2.95
CA LEU A 58 -3.57 3.65 -1.80
C LEU A 58 -2.95 4.99 -2.22
N GLN A 59 -1.91 4.96 -3.04
CA GLN A 59 -1.26 6.16 -3.56
C GLN A 59 -2.25 7.03 -4.35
N ALA A 60 -3.04 6.43 -5.25
CA ALA A 60 -4.03 7.15 -6.03
C ALA A 60 -5.15 7.77 -5.16
N ILE A 61 -5.55 7.11 -4.06
CA ILE A 61 -6.46 7.69 -3.07
C ILE A 61 -5.83 8.91 -2.40
N MET A 62 -4.57 8.83 -1.99
CA MET A 62 -3.85 9.93 -1.36
C MET A 62 -3.66 11.10 -2.32
N ASP A 63 -3.29 10.83 -3.58
CA ASP A 63 -3.17 11.86 -4.61
C ASP A 63 -4.51 12.58 -4.86
N ARG A 64 -5.61 11.86 -4.76
CA ARG A 64 -6.96 12.43 -4.83
C ARG A 64 -7.31 13.33 -3.64
N CYS A 65 -6.64 13.13 -2.51
CA CYS A 65 -6.82 13.95 -1.30
C CYS A 65 -5.92 15.20 -1.30
N LYS A 66 -4.86 15.24 -2.10
CA LYS A 66 -3.98 16.41 -2.22
C LYS A 66 -4.76 17.65 -2.66
N GLY A 67 -4.38 18.80 -2.12
CA GLY A 67 -5.02 20.09 -2.42
C GLY A 67 -6.42 20.27 -1.84
N LYS A 68 -6.97 19.30 -1.09
CA LYS A 68 -8.26 19.44 -0.41
C LYS A 68 -8.11 20.22 0.89
N ASN A 69 -9.08 21.08 1.15
CA ASN A 69 -9.12 21.81 2.41
C ASN A 69 -9.53 20.92 3.59
N PRO A 70 -9.27 21.34 4.85
CA PRO A 70 -9.59 20.54 6.03
C PRO A 70 -11.05 20.11 6.16
N ALA A 71 -11.99 20.91 5.67
CA ALA A 71 -13.42 20.58 5.73
C ALA A 71 -13.77 19.44 4.75
N GLU A 72 -13.20 19.45 3.55
CA GLU A 72 -13.36 18.38 2.56
C GLU A 72 -12.72 17.07 3.07
N LEU A 73 -11.52 17.15 3.66
CA LEU A 73 -10.87 15.98 4.24
C LEU A 73 -11.65 15.41 5.42
N SER A 74 -12.23 16.28 6.26
CA SER A 74 -13.09 15.86 7.37
C SER A 74 -14.36 15.15 6.86
N ALA A 75 -14.98 15.64 5.80
CA ALA A 75 -16.14 15.00 5.20
C ALA A 75 -15.80 13.60 4.66
N LEU A 76 -14.68 13.46 3.96
CA LEU A 76 -14.20 12.15 3.48
C LEU A 76 -13.90 11.20 4.65
N ALA A 77 -13.26 11.68 5.71
CA ALA A 77 -12.99 10.88 6.90
C ALA A 77 -14.29 10.42 7.57
N TYR A 78 -15.30 11.29 7.66
CA TYR A 78 -16.61 10.95 8.23
C TYR A 78 -17.32 9.84 7.47
N ASP A 79 -17.23 9.85 6.14
CA ASP A 79 -17.81 8.79 5.30
C ASP A 79 -17.02 7.48 5.42
N PHE A 80 -15.73 7.54 5.68
CA PHE A 80 -14.85 6.38 5.75
C PHE A 80 -14.80 5.71 7.14
N LEU A 81 -14.82 6.49 8.21
CA LEU A 81 -14.66 6.02 9.59
C LEU A 81 -15.62 4.89 10.01
N PRO A 82 -16.92 4.85 9.59
CA PRO A 82 -17.81 3.74 9.91
C PRO A 82 -17.36 2.38 9.39
N HIS A 83 -16.45 2.37 8.41
CA HIS A 83 -15.92 1.14 7.79
C HIS A 83 -14.57 0.70 8.35
N VAL A 84 -14.03 1.45 9.32
CA VAL A 84 -12.71 1.18 9.92
C VAL A 84 -12.85 0.79 11.38
N THR A 85 -12.22 -0.31 11.75
CA THR A 85 -12.05 -0.68 13.17
C THR A 85 -10.65 -0.27 13.59
N THR A 86 -10.56 0.59 14.61
CA THR A 86 -9.28 1.12 15.12
C THR A 86 -9.36 1.29 16.64
N ASN A 87 -8.20 1.30 17.28
CA ASN A 87 -8.04 1.65 18.69
C ASN A 87 -7.71 3.14 18.91
N LEU A 88 -7.69 3.95 17.86
CA LEU A 88 -7.53 5.39 17.95
C LEU A 88 -8.74 6.02 18.62
N THR A 89 -8.51 6.98 19.49
CA THR A 89 -9.59 7.78 20.09
C THR A 89 -10.09 8.84 19.11
N ASN A 90 -11.27 9.40 19.37
CA ASN A 90 -11.79 10.51 18.57
C ASN A 90 -10.82 11.71 18.55
N SER A 91 -10.11 11.95 19.66
CA SER A 91 -9.10 13.03 19.74
C SER A 91 -7.91 12.75 18.81
N ASP A 92 -7.44 11.50 18.75
CA ASP A 92 -6.35 11.10 17.86
C ASP A 92 -6.77 11.25 16.40
N LEU A 93 -8.00 10.86 16.06
CA LEU A 93 -8.55 11.01 14.71
C LEU A 93 -8.66 12.47 14.30
N LEU A 94 -9.19 13.34 15.14
CA LEU A 94 -9.26 14.77 14.87
C LEU A 94 -7.86 15.40 14.71
N TYR A 95 -6.91 14.97 15.54
CA TYR A 95 -5.52 15.41 15.41
C TYR A 95 -4.91 14.98 14.06
N LEU A 96 -5.05 13.72 13.68
CA LEU A 96 -4.57 13.22 12.39
C LEU A 96 -5.22 13.93 11.21
N ILE A 97 -6.54 14.18 11.26
CA ILE A 97 -7.26 14.96 10.22
C ILE A 97 -6.70 16.38 10.12
N SER A 98 -6.35 17.01 11.25
CA SER A 98 -5.77 18.35 11.25
C SER A 98 -4.38 18.41 10.62
N LEU A 99 -3.61 17.32 10.70
CA LEU A 99 -2.27 17.21 10.08
C LEU A 99 -2.34 16.79 8.61
N ALA A 100 -3.46 16.19 8.17
CA ALA A 100 -3.58 15.60 6.83
C ALA A 100 -3.20 16.55 5.68
N PRO A 101 -3.59 17.84 5.66
CA PRO A 101 -3.16 18.75 4.59
C PRO A 101 -1.63 18.90 4.52
N GLN A 102 -0.96 19.02 5.67
CA GLN A 102 0.49 19.15 5.71
C GLN A 102 1.19 17.88 5.25
N ILE A 103 0.68 16.71 5.63
CA ILE A 103 1.24 15.42 5.23
C ILE A 103 1.04 15.19 3.74
N LEU A 104 -0.18 15.43 3.22
CA LEU A 104 -0.52 15.15 1.83
C LEU A 104 0.18 16.08 0.83
N ASP A 105 0.37 17.35 1.20
CA ASP A 105 0.96 18.37 0.32
C ASP A 105 2.46 18.55 0.54
N GLY A 106 2.98 18.17 1.72
CA GLY A 106 4.36 18.44 2.14
C GLY A 106 5.30 17.22 2.10
N TYR A 107 4.78 16.01 1.97
CA TYR A 107 5.58 14.79 2.02
C TYR A 107 5.27 13.85 0.86
N GLU A 108 6.29 13.18 0.38
CA GLU A 108 6.14 12.03 -0.51
C GLU A 108 5.96 10.76 0.33
N ILE A 109 5.12 9.86 -0.17
CA ILE A 109 4.87 8.58 0.49
C ILE A 109 5.72 7.54 -0.20
N GLU A 110 6.67 7.02 0.55
CA GLU A 110 7.49 5.90 0.13
C GLU A 110 6.84 4.58 0.54
N THR A 111 7.02 3.56 -0.26
CA THR A 111 6.51 2.23 0.02
C THR A 111 7.62 1.19 -0.03
N ALA A 112 7.56 0.20 0.85
CA ALA A 112 8.46 -0.94 0.85
C ALA A 112 7.66 -2.22 1.12
N HIS A 113 8.24 -3.37 0.80
CA HIS A 113 7.70 -4.66 1.16
C HIS A 113 8.77 -5.54 1.81
N ILE A 114 8.35 -6.42 2.68
CA ILE A 114 9.18 -7.44 3.31
C ILE A 114 8.48 -8.80 3.05
N PRO A 115 9.22 -9.81 2.59
CA PRO A 115 10.65 -9.82 2.26
C PRO A 115 10.99 -8.89 1.09
N ALA A 116 12.14 -8.20 1.18
CA ALA A 116 12.63 -7.34 0.11
C ALA A 116 13.12 -8.19 -1.08
N ASP A 117 13.17 -7.59 -2.27
CA ASP A 117 13.71 -8.23 -3.47
C ASP A 117 15.13 -8.74 -3.20
N ASN A 118 15.41 -9.97 -3.63
CA ASN A 118 16.69 -10.66 -3.44
C ASN A 118 17.07 -10.98 -1.97
N ALA A 119 16.18 -10.75 -0.99
CA ALA A 119 16.38 -11.06 0.42
C ALA A 119 15.49 -12.24 0.87
N PHE A 120 15.19 -13.18 -0.02
CA PHE A 120 14.49 -14.44 0.24
C PHE A 120 14.86 -15.49 -0.80
N GLN A 121 14.53 -16.74 -0.51
CA GLN A 121 14.63 -17.86 -1.44
C GLN A 121 13.31 -18.62 -1.48
N ASP A 122 13.00 -19.23 -2.63
CA ASP A 122 11.87 -20.14 -2.73
C ASP A 122 12.21 -21.46 -2.07
N LEU A 123 11.40 -21.90 -1.12
CA LEU A 123 11.56 -23.15 -0.39
C LEU A 123 10.32 -24.02 -0.57
N THR A 124 10.52 -25.27 -1.00
CA THR A 124 9.46 -26.28 -1.01
C THR A 124 9.55 -27.13 0.25
N LEU A 125 8.53 -27.06 1.07
CA LEU A 125 8.43 -27.85 2.30
C LEU A 125 8.20 -29.35 1.99
N PRO A 126 8.50 -30.27 2.92
CA PRO A 126 8.20 -31.70 2.77
C PRO A 126 6.71 -32.01 2.50
N SER A 127 5.81 -31.10 2.88
CA SER A 127 4.38 -31.16 2.58
C SER A 127 4.03 -30.86 1.12
N GLY A 128 5.00 -30.39 0.30
CA GLY A 128 4.79 -29.90 -1.05
C GLY A 128 4.36 -28.43 -1.13
N ALA A 129 4.21 -27.75 0.01
CA ALA A 129 3.90 -26.31 0.00
C ALA A 129 5.13 -25.49 -0.38
N MET A 130 4.94 -24.54 -1.29
CA MET A 130 5.95 -23.55 -1.65
C MET A 130 5.81 -22.35 -0.71
N VAL A 131 6.91 -21.94 -0.11
CA VAL A 131 7.00 -20.81 0.82
C VAL A 131 8.22 -19.96 0.48
N LEU A 132 8.21 -18.71 0.91
CA LEU A 132 9.40 -17.87 0.88
C LEU A 132 10.19 -18.08 2.17
N ASP A 133 11.48 -18.33 2.05
CA ASP A 133 12.43 -18.41 3.15
C ASP A 133 13.22 -17.10 3.21
N PRO A 134 12.83 -16.15 4.08
CA PRO A 134 13.43 -14.83 4.10
C PRO A 134 14.80 -14.85 4.80
N ASP A 135 15.76 -14.12 4.25
CA ASP A 135 16.95 -13.71 4.97
C ASP A 135 16.55 -12.65 6.01
N LEU A 136 16.37 -13.10 7.26
CA LEU A 136 15.87 -12.23 8.33
C LEU A 136 16.85 -11.10 8.67
N GLU A 137 18.16 -11.35 8.62
CA GLU A 137 19.17 -10.35 8.93
C GLU A 137 19.13 -9.23 7.90
N GLU A 138 19.16 -9.59 6.62
CA GLU A 138 19.11 -8.63 5.52
C GLU A 138 17.78 -7.88 5.47
N ASN A 139 16.65 -8.56 5.66
CA ASN A 139 15.34 -7.90 5.72
C ASN A 139 15.23 -6.92 6.90
N CYS A 140 15.76 -7.26 8.06
CA CYS A 140 15.80 -6.35 9.21
C CYS A 140 16.68 -5.13 8.94
N ARG A 141 17.82 -5.30 8.26
CA ARG A 141 18.70 -4.21 7.86
C ARG A 141 17.97 -3.25 6.91
N ILE A 142 17.39 -3.78 5.83
CA ILE A 142 16.64 -3.01 4.84
C ILE A 142 15.48 -2.24 5.49
N LEU A 143 14.72 -2.89 6.37
CA LEU A 143 13.61 -2.26 7.06
C LEU A 143 14.06 -1.10 7.97
N ARG A 144 15.16 -1.28 8.70
CA ARG A 144 15.72 -0.20 9.53
C ARG A 144 16.19 0.98 8.69
N GLU A 145 16.88 0.72 7.59
CA GLU A 145 17.29 1.77 6.66
C GLU A 145 16.10 2.54 6.08
N PHE A 146 15.07 1.82 5.65
CA PHE A 146 13.84 2.42 5.13
C PHE A 146 13.13 3.29 6.18
N LEU A 147 13.08 2.84 7.43
CA LEU A 147 12.45 3.58 8.54
C LEU A 147 13.37 4.66 9.15
N HIS A 148 14.59 4.86 8.61
CA HIS A 148 15.60 5.74 9.19
C HIS A 148 15.86 5.44 10.68
N TYR A 149 15.75 4.17 11.07
CA TYR A 149 15.97 3.74 12.43
C TYR A 149 17.47 3.66 12.69
N GLU A 150 18.04 4.69 13.32
CA GLU A 150 19.40 4.62 13.82
C GLU A 150 19.48 3.52 14.89
N THR A 151 20.27 2.49 14.66
CA THR A 151 20.65 1.60 15.74
C THR A 151 21.58 2.38 16.63
N ASP A 152 21.11 2.79 17.80
CA ASP A 152 22.02 3.12 18.90
C ASP A 152 22.97 1.94 19.04
N SER A 153 24.20 2.16 18.64
CA SER A 153 25.29 1.20 18.81
C SER A 153 25.25 0.77 20.26
N ALA A 154 24.93 -0.52 20.46
CA ALA A 154 24.89 -1.17 21.75
C ALA A 154 26.03 -0.62 22.62
N GLY A 155 25.63 -0.02 23.71
CA GLY A 155 26.55 0.39 24.74
C GLY A 155 27.45 -0.79 25.07
N SER A 156 28.74 -0.58 24.89
CA SER A 156 29.79 -1.40 25.44
C SER A 156 29.43 -1.76 26.89
N ALA A 157 28.99 -2.98 27.12
CA ALA A 157 29.06 -3.56 28.44
C ALA A 157 30.58 -3.78 28.72
N GLU A 158 31.21 -2.76 29.27
CA GLU A 158 32.46 -2.94 30.01
C GLU A 158 32.09 -3.28 31.46
N GLU A 159 32.77 -4.34 31.92
CA GLU A 159 32.98 -4.85 33.27
C GLU A 159 31.87 -5.73 33.88
#